data_8bc9ec3324e36d62028f8bb539656e66
#
_entry.id   8bc9ec3324e36d62028f8bb539656e66
#
_cell.length_a   1.000
_cell.length_b   1.000
_cell.length_c   1.000
_cell.angle_alpha   90.00
_cell.angle_beta   90.00
_cell.angle_gamma   90.00
#
_symmetry.space_group_name_H-M   'P 1'
#
loop_
_entity.id
_entity.type
_entity.pdbx_description
1 polymer ?
#
loop_
_entity_poly.entity_id
_entity_poly.type
_entity_poly.pdbx_seq_one_letter_code
_entity_poly.pdbx_strand_id
1 'polypeptide(L)' 'MAQLIEITHAPKVLELETYEDGHLRLVLTLSKLNQVTKLDFLLSPAEAGALAEALAAPVA' A
#
# COMPACT_ATOMS: atom_id res chain seq x y z
N MET A 1 1.47 -9.85 -13.95
CA MET A 1 0.78 -10.56 -12.86
C MET A 1 0.54 -9.66 -11.66
N ALA A 2 -0.68 -9.64 -11.15
CA ALA A 2 -0.98 -8.88 -9.93
C ALA A 2 -0.28 -9.52 -8.74
N GLN A 3 0.17 -8.70 -7.83
CA GLN A 3 0.87 -9.15 -6.62
C GLN A 3 0.23 -8.48 -5.41
N LEU A 4 -0.02 -9.27 -4.37
CA LEU A 4 -0.60 -8.78 -3.13
C LEU A 4 0.42 -8.93 -2.00
N ILE A 5 0.64 -7.85 -1.30
CA ILE A 5 1.52 -7.81 -0.13
C ILE A 5 0.71 -7.33 1.06
N GLU A 6 0.82 -8.00 2.18
CA GLU A 6 0.15 -7.61 3.40
C GLU A 6 1.16 -7.48 4.53
N ILE A 7 1.10 -6.36 5.24
CA ILE A 7 1.93 -6.10 6.41
C ILE A 7 1.02 -5.80 7.59
N THR A 8 1.14 -6.59 8.64
CA THR A 8 0.28 -6.47 9.81
C THR A 8 1.09 -6.06 11.04
N HIS A 9 0.69 -4.95 11.63
CA HIS A 9 1.17 -4.51 12.95
C HIS A 9 -0.06 -4.14 13.74
N ALA A 10 -0.65 -5.11 14.44
CA ALA A 10 -1.90 -4.90 15.13
C ALA A 10 -1.86 -3.62 15.98
N PRO A 11 -2.89 -2.75 15.93
CA PRO A 11 -4.16 -2.94 15.24
C PRO A 11 -4.20 -2.44 13.79
N LYS A 12 -3.05 -2.29 13.14
CA LYS A 12 -2.93 -1.73 11.78
C LYS A 12 -2.62 -2.82 10.76
N VAL A 13 -3.24 -2.72 9.60
CA VAL A 13 -2.94 -3.61 8.47
C VAL A 13 -2.72 -2.75 7.24
N LEU A 14 -1.62 -2.98 6.55
CA LEU A 14 -1.31 -2.34 5.27
C LEU A 14 -1.36 -3.40 4.18
N GLU A 15 -2.17 -3.16 3.15
CA GLU A 15 -2.27 -4.03 2.00
C GLU A 15 -1.85 -3.28 0.74
N LEU A 16 -1.04 -3.92 -0.08
CA LEU A 16 -0.57 -3.38 -1.35
C LEU A 16 -0.90 -4.38 -2.44
N GLU A 17 -1.57 -3.91 -3.47
CA GLU A 17 -1.89 -4.73 -4.63
C GLU A 17 -1.39 -4.07 -5.89
N THR A 18 -0.60 -4.78 -6.68
CA THR A 18 -0.09 -4.28 -7.95
C THR A 18 -0.89 -4.88 -9.10
N TYR A 19 -1.16 -4.07 -10.11
CA TYR A 19 -1.88 -4.48 -11.30
C TYR A 19 -0.93 -4.57 -12.49
N GLU A 20 -1.32 -5.34 -13.50
CA GLU A 20 -0.50 -5.55 -14.69
C GLU A 20 -0.26 -4.28 -15.49
N ASP A 21 -1.18 -3.33 -15.41
CA ASP A 21 -1.06 -2.05 -16.12
C ASP A 21 -0.16 -1.03 -15.40
N GLY A 22 0.39 -1.41 -14.26
CA GLY A 22 1.29 -0.57 -13.50
C GLY A 22 0.64 0.22 -12.36
N HIS A 23 -0.67 0.14 -12.21
CA HIS A 23 -1.33 0.77 -11.08
C HIS A 23 -1.01 0.04 -9.78
N LEU A 24 -1.07 0.76 -8.68
CA LEU A 24 -0.85 0.22 -7.33
C LEU A 24 -2.01 0.65 -6.44
N ARG A 25 -2.63 -0.31 -5.78
CA ARG A 25 -3.65 -0.04 -4.79
C ARG A 25 -3.07 -0.20 -3.40
N LEU A 26 -3.24 0.80 -2.57
CA LEU A 26 -2.75 0.82 -1.20
C LEU A 26 -3.96 0.93 -0.26
N VAL A 27 -4.12 -0.03 0.62
CA VAL A 27 -5.22 -0.03 1.59
C VAL A 27 -4.64 -0.10 2.99
N LEU A 28 -4.96 0.91 3.80
CA LEU A 28 -4.56 0.95 5.20
C LEU A 28 -5.80 0.77 6.06
N THR A 29 -5.78 -0.23 6.94
CA THR A 29 -6.89 -0.52 7.85
C THR A 29 -6.42 -0.33 9.29
N LEU A 30 -7.19 0.40 10.06
CA LEU A 30 -6.96 0.59 11.49
C LEU A 30 -8.19 0.15 12.26
N SER A 31 -8.05 -0.86 13.12
CA SER A 31 -9.13 -1.33 13.98
C SER A 31 -8.85 -0.90 15.41
N LYS A 32 -9.78 -0.14 16.00
CA LYS A 32 -9.62 0.37 17.37
C LYS A 32 -10.98 0.51 18.03
N LEU A 33 -11.15 -0.12 19.19
CA LEU A 33 -12.33 0.05 20.05
C LEU A 33 -13.65 -0.02 19.27
N ASN A 34 -13.89 -1.10 18.57
CA ASN A 34 -15.11 -1.32 17.77
C ASN A 34 -15.25 -0.38 16.57
N GLN A 35 -14.19 0.35 16.22
CA GLN A 35 -14.19 1.19 15.05
C GLN A 35 -13.15 0.68 14.06
N VAL A 36 -13.53 0.65 12.78
CA VAL A 36 -12.61 0.30 11.70
C VAL A 36 -12.51 1.49 10.75
N THR A 37 -11.31 1.99 10.61
CA THR A 37 -11.02 3.06 9.65
C THR A 37 -10.23 2.46 8.49
N LYS A 38 -10.68 2.74 7.28
CA LYS A 38 -10.06 2.22 6.07
C LYS A 38 -9.71 3.35 5.13
N LEU A 39 -8.45 3.40 4.70
CA LEU A 39 -7.99 4.35 3.70
C LEU A 39 -7.59 3.56 2.46
N ASP A 40 -8.11 3.95 1.33
CA ASP A 40 -7.90 3.27 0.06
C ASP A 40 -7.37 4.27 -0.96
N PHE A 41 -6.18 3.99 -1.52
CA PHE A 41 -5.56 4.82 -2.53
C PHE A 41 -5.26 4.00 -3.77
N LEU A 42 -5.63 4.54 -4.91
CA LEU A 42 -5.20 3.98 -6.18
C LEU A 42 -4.16 4.92 -6.77
N LEU A 43 -2.94 4.43 -6.93
CA LEU A 43 -1.83 5.19 -7.49
C LEU A 43 -1.68 4.89 -8.97
N SER A 44 -1.43 5.93 -9.76
CA SER A 44 -1.11 5.78 -11.17
C SER A 44 0.25 5.09 -11.33
N PRO A 45 0.57 4.55 -12.53
CA PRO A 45 1.89 3.97 -12.76
C PRO A 45 3.04 4.94 -12.45
N ALA A 46 2.87 6.22 -12.75
CA ALA A 46 3.90 7.22 -12.45
C ALA A 46 4.09 7.40 -10.94
N GLU A 47 2.99 7.47 -10.21
CA GLU A 47 3.03 7.60 -8.75
C GLU A 47 3.59 6.33 -8.10
N ALA A 48 3.18 5.17 -8.60
CA ALA A 48 3.70 3.90 -8.12
C ALA A 48 5.20 3.78 -8.35
N GLY A 49 5.68 4.23 -9.51
CA GLY A 49 7.11 4.25 -9.82
C GLY A 49 7.89 5.16 -8.90
N ALA A 50 7.36 6.35 -8.61
CA ALA A 50 7.99 7.29 -7.69
C ALA A 50 8.08 6.69 -6.27
N LEU A 51 7.02 6.02 -5.82
CA LEU A 51 7.02 5.37 -4.52
C LEU A 51 8.05 4.24 -4.47
N ALA A 52 8.12 3.44 -5.53
CA ALA A 52 9.09 2.34 -5.61
C ALA A 52 10.52 2.86 -5.56
N GLU A 53 10.81 3.95 -6.26
CA GLU A 53 12.13 4.59 -6.22
C GLU A 53 12.49 5.08 -4.84
N ALA A 54 11.54 5.71 -4.15
CA ALA A 54 11.76 6.21 -2.80
C ALA A 54 12.06 5.06 -1.83
N LEU A 55 11.36 3.94 -1.96
CA LEU A 55 11.56 2.77 -1.10
C LEU A 55 12.90 2.08 -1.39
N ALA A 56 13.36 2.11 -2.63
CA ALA A 56 14.62 1.49 -3.03
C ALA A 56 15.82 2.40 -2.82
N ALA A 57 15.61 3.69 -2.58
CA ALA A 57 16.70 4.64 -2.40
C ALA A 57 17.51 4.31 -1.16
N PRO A 58 18.85 4.43 -1.22
CA PRO A 58 19.67 4.18 -0.05
C PRO A 58 19.35 5.21 1.04
N VAL A 59 19.30 4.74 2.26
CA VAL A 59 19.12 5.61 3.41
C VAL A 59 20.45 6.28 3.72
N ALA A 60 20.45 7.58 3.61
CA ALA A 60 21.67 8.35 3.89
C ALA A 60 21.87 8.56 5.38
#